data_1f2ec6b2162b6cdebacdcf666c9185bb
#
_entry.id   1f2ec6b2162b6cdebacdcf666c9185bb
#
_cell.length_a   1.000
_cell.length_b   1.000
_cell.length_c   1.000
_cell.angle_alpha   90.00
_cell.angle_beta   90.00
_cell.angle_gamma   90.00
#
_symmetry.space_group_name_H-M   'P 1'
#
loop_
_entity.id
_entity.type
_entity.pdbx_description
1 polymer ?
#
loop_
_entity_poly.entity_id
_entity_poly.type
_entity_poly.pdbx_seq_one_letter_code
_entity_poly.pdbx_strand_id
1 'polypeptide(L)'
;MYFLTPSELSAKVTGDPSFHDVGVKMGAMVVSGTIERDVATQTIRFAVTDGQVTYPVVYRGLAPDTFTDGVEVVVEGRLQPDGTFRATTLLAKCGSRYEAVPEA
;
A
#
# COMPACT_ATOMS: atom_id res chain seq x y z
N MET A 1 -10.57 -3.42 11.54
CA MET A 1 -9.49 -2.70 10.80
C MET A 1 -10.13 -1.67 9.89
N TYR A 2 -9.59 -0.45 9.87
CA TYR A 2 -10.13 0.62 9.03
C TYR A 2 -9.78 0.39 7.57
N PHE A 3 -10.69 0.76 6.68
CA PHE A 3 -10.44 0.79 5.24
C PHE A 3 -10.47 2.25 4.79
N LEU A 4 -9.32 2.77 4.35
CA LEU A 4 -9.14 4.20 4.09
C LEU A 4 -8.45 4.41 2.74
N THR A 5 -8.75 5.55 2.09
CA THR A 5 -7.94 6.05 0.99
C THR A 5 -6.73 6.80 1.55
N PRO A 6 -5.70 7.08 0.73
CA PRO A 6 -4.59 7.92 1.19
C PRO A 6 -5.03 9.26 1.77
N SER A 7 -6.01 9.93 1.14
CA SER A 7 -6.53 11.20 1.65
C SER A 7 -7.20 11.05 3.01
N GLU A 8 -7.98 9.99 3.19
CA GLU A 8 -8.63 9.71 4.46
C GLU A 8 -7.63 9.41 5.55
N LEU A 9 -6.60 8.61 5.23
CA LEU A 9 -5.54 8.30 6.19
C LEU A 9 -4.77 9.56 6.58
N SER A 10 -4.45 10.41 5.61
CA SER A 10 -3.77 11.67 5.86
C SER A 10 -4.58 12.56 6.80
N ALA A 11 -5.89 12.67 6.58
CA ALA A 11 -6.78 13.45 7.44
C ALA A 11 -6.81 12.89 8.86
N LYS A 12 -6.82 11.57 9.01
CA LYS A 12 -6.85 10.92 10.33
C LYS A 12 -5.58 11.21 11.12
N VAL A 13 -4.40 11.05 10.51
CA VAL A 13 -3.13 11.25 11.23
C VAL A 13 -2.85 12.74 11.48
N THR A 14 -3.37 13.63 10.64
CA THR A 14 -3.25 15.07 10.85
C THR A 14 -4.07 15.50 12.05
N GLY A 15 -5.28 14.96 12.20
CA GLY A 15 -6.14 15.28 13.33
C GLY A 15 -5.77 14.54 14.60
N ASP A 16 -5.08 13.40 14.48
CA ASP A 16 -4.72 12.55 15.63
C ASP A 16 -3.40 11.85 15.35
N PRO A 17 -2.26 12.41 15.78
CA PRO A 17 -0.96 11.78 15.56
C PRO A 17 -0.82 10.38 16.13
N SER A 18 -1.62 10.02 17.13
CA SER A 18 -1.60 8.66 17.67
C SER A 18 -2.16 7.63 16.68
N PHE A 19 -2.74 8.07 15.58
CA PHE A 19 -3.23 7.19 14.53
C PHE A 19 -2.09 6.56 13.71
N HIS A 20 -0.88 7.09 13.81
CA HIS A 20 0.29 6.41 13.28
C HIS A 20 0.42 5.04 13.96
N ASP A 21 0.95 4.09 13.21
CA ASP A 21 1.17 2.71 13.71
C ASP A 21 -0.13 1.97 14.08
N VAL A 22 -1.27 2.46 13.60
CA VAL A 22 -2.55 1.77 13.71
C VAL A 22 -2.74 0.90 12.48
N GLY A 23 -3.18 -0.34 12.66
CA GLY A 23 -3.43 -1.26 11.54
C GLY A 23 -4.60 -0.80 10.69
N VAL A 24 -4.35 -0.56 9.40
CA VAL A 24 -5.36 -0.11 8.45
C VAL A 24 -5.20 -0.82 7.11
N LYS A 25 -6.29 -0.85 6.35
CA LYS A 25 -6.27 -1.19 4.92
C LYS A 25 -6.36 0.09 4.13
N MET A 26 -5.47 0.26 3.15
CA MET A 26 -5.46 1.43 2.30
C MET A 26 -5.68 1.01 0.85
N GLY A 27 -6.74 1.51 0.23
CA GLY A 27 -7.03 1.29 -1.18
C GLY A 27 -6.56 2.46 -2.02
N ALA A 28 -5.75 2.20 -3.03
CA ALA A 28 -5.17 3.25 -3.86
C ALA A 28 -4.61 2.68 -5.17
N MET A 29 -4.15 3.58 -6.04
CA MET A 29 -3.54 3.21 -7.32
C MET A 29 -2.02 3.28 -7.20
N VAL A 30 -1.31 2.32 -7.81
CA VAL A 30 0.14 2.35 -7.88
C VAL A 30 0.56 3.44 -8.87
N VAL A 31 1.42 4.34 -8.42
CA VAL A 31 1.97 5.40 -9.28
C VAL A 31 2.96 4.78 -10.27
N SER A 32 2.76 5.03 -11.56
CA SER A 32 3.61 4.47 -12.61
C SER A 32 5.06 4.90 -12.44
N GLY A 33 5.98 3.96 -12.65
CA GLY A 33 7.41 4.24 -12.57
C GLY A 33 8.00 4.25 -11.17
N THR A 34 7.21 3.93 -10.13
CA THR A 34 7.68 3.98 -8.74
C THR A 34 8.05 2.62 -8.17
N ILE A 35 7.74 1.53 -8.87
CA ILE A 35 8.00 0.18 -8.35
C ILE A 35 9.48 -0.11 -8.38
N GLU A 36 10.05 -0.38 -7.21
CA GLU A 36 11.43 -0.80 -7.05
C GLU A 36 11.45 -2.14 -6.30
N ARG A 37 12.16 -3.10 -6.86
CA ARG A 37 12.25 -4.45 -6.27
C ARG A 37 13.66 -4.70 -5.80
N ASP A 38 13.80 -5.09 -4.54
CA ASP A 38 15.06 -5.54 -3.97
C ASP A 38 14.99 -7.05 -3.78
N VAL A 39 15.62 -7.78 -4.70
CA VAL A 39 15.58 -9.25 -4.70
C VAL A 39 16.29 -9.82 -3.48
N ALA A 40 17.37 -9.19 -3.04
CA ALA A 40 18.16 -9.72 -1.92
C ALA A 40 17.37 -9.73 -0.61
N THR A 41 16.54 -8.71 -0.38
CA THR A 41 15.74 -8.61 0.85
C THR A 41 14.28 -8.97 0.63
N GLN A 42 13.88 -9.29 -0.61
CA GLN A 42 12.49 -9.54 -0.99
C GLN A 42 11.58 -8.38 -0.62
N THR A 43 12.09 -7.16 -0.80
CA THR A 43 11.36 -5.94 -0.47
C THR A 43 10.92 -5.26 -1.76
N ILE A 44 9.69 -4.77 -1.79
CA ILE A 44 9.14 -3.99 -2.89
C ILE A 44 8.78 -2.62 -2.35
N ARG A 45 9.28 -1.57 -3.02
CA ARG A 45 8.93 -0.19 -2.70
C ARG A 45 8.18 0.39 -3.87
N PHE A 46 7.12 1.11 -3.57
CA PHE A 46 6.32 1.78 -4.59
C PHE A 46 5.52 2.90 -3.93
N ALA A 47 4.97 3.79 -4.75
CA ALA A 47 4.09 4.84 -4.27
C ALA A 47 2.65 4.52 -4.67
N VAL A 48 1.72 4.89 -3.80
CA VAL A 48 0.28 4.76 -4.08
C VAL A 48 -0.39 6.11 -3.91
N THR A 49 -1.46 6.33 -4.67
CA THR A 49 -2.16 7.60 -4.66
C THR A 49 -3.66 7.39 -4.86
N ASP A 50 -4.44 8.33 -4.34
CA ASP A 50 -5.86 8.45 -4.68
C ASP A 50 -6.13 9.67 -5.58
N GLY A 51 -5.08 10.27 -6.13
CA GLY A 51 -5.16 11.47 -6.95
C GLY A 51 -4.96 12.76 -6.16
N GLN A 52 -5.00 12.71 -4.84
CA GLN A 52 -4.81 13.87 -3.97
C GLN A 52 -3.62 13.71 -3.04
N VAL A 53 -3.49 12.54 -2.42
CA VAL A 53 -2.40 12.24 -1.48
C VAL A 53 -1.66 11.01 -1.99
N THR A 54 -0.33 11.04 -1.88
CA THR A 54 0.55 9.96 -2.28
C THR A 54 1.37 9.51 -1.09
N TYR A 55 1.44 8.20 -0.88
CA TYR A 55 2.28 7.63 0.17
C TYR A 55 3.29 6.65 -0.42
N PRO A 56 4.54 6.68 0.07
CA PRO A 56 5.48 5.61 -0.21
C PRO A 56 5.11 4.37 0.59
N VAL A 57 5.13 3.21 -0.06
CA VAL A 57 4.79 1.93 0.56
C VAL A 57 6.01 1.03 0.48
N VAL A 58 6.29 0.35 1.58
CA VAL A 58 7.31 -0.71 1.66
C VAL A 58 6.59 -2.01 2.00
N TYR A 59 6.69 -2.98 1.11
CA TYR A 59 6.10 -4.29 1.29
C TYR A 59 7.18 -5.36 1.22
N ARG A 60 7.19 -6.25 2.20
CA ARG A 60 8.15 -7.35 2.25
C ARG A 60 7.43 -8.65 1.96
N GLY A 61 7.84 -9.32 0.90
CA GLY A 61 7.22 -10.57 0.48
C GLY A 61 7.03 -10.65 -1.02
N LEU A 62 6.21 -11.59 -1.44
CA LEU A 62 5.90 -11.80 -2.85
C LEU A 62 4.68 -10.96 -3.25
N ALA A 63 4.77 -10.33 -4.43
CA ALA A 63 3.64 -9.60 -4.99
C ALA A 63 2.81 -10.52 -5.88
N PRO A 64 1.49 -10.29 -5.99
CA PRO A 64 0.67 -11.02 -6.95
C PRO A 64 1.08 -10.68 -8.41
N ASP A 65 0.78 -11.58 -9.32
CA ASP A 65 1.15 -11.42 -10.73
C ASP A 65 0.50 -10.19 -11.36
N THR A 66 -0.64 -9.76 -10.84
CA THR A 66 -1.36 -8.59 -11.33
C THR A 66 -0.76 -7.27 -10.84
N PHE A 67 0.24 -7.32 -9.94
CA PHE A 67 0.87 -6.12 -9.40
C PHE A 67 1.79 -5.48 -10.45
N THR A 68 1.38 -4.32 -10.93
CA THR A 68 2.10 -3.59 -11.97
C THR A 68 1.79 -2.09 -11.85
N ASP A 69 2.45 -1.29 -12.69
CA ASP A 69 2.20 0.16 -12.73
C ASP A 69 0.74 0.46 -13.00
N GLY A 70 0.20 1.42 -12.28
CA GLY A 70 -1.16 1.91 -12.49
C GLY A 70 -2.26 1.00 -11.99
N VAL A 71 -1.94 -0.15 -11.41
CA VAL A 71 -2.96 -1.06 -10.90
C VAL A 71 -3.53 -0.54 -9.58
N GLU A 72 -4.81 -0.83 -9.35
CA GLU A 72 -5.43 -0.56 -8.07
C GLU A 72 -5.05 -1.66 -7.07
N VAL A 73 -4.64 -1.25 -5.88
CA VAL A 73 -4.20 -2.17 -4.83
C VAL A 73 -4.89 -1.87 -3.51
N VAL A 74 -4.95 -2.87 -2.65
CA VAL A 74 -5.25 -2.70 -1.23
C VAL A 74 -4.03 -3.19 -0.46
N VAL A 75 -3.47 -2.33 0.36
CA VAL A 75 -2.35 -2.68 1.24
C VAL A 75 -2.83 -2.64 2.67
N GLU A 76 -2.47 -3.66 3.44
CA GLU A 76 -2.73 -3.70 4.87
C GLU A 76 -1.42 -3.47 5.59
N GLY A 77 -1.44 -2.59 6.57
CA GLY A 77 -0.25 -2.28 7.33
C GLY A 77 -0.44 -1.07 8.21
N ARG A 78 0.64 -0.34 8.42
CA ARG A 78 0.68 0.79 9.36
C ARG A 78 1.47 1.94 8.77
N LEU A 79 0.93 3.15 8.94
CA LEU A 79 1.64 4.38 8.54
C LEU A 79 2.65 4.72 9.64
N GLN A 80 3.91 4.83 9.26
CA GLN A 80 4.98 5.17 10.19
C GLN A 80 5.06 6.69 10.36
N PRO A 81 5.65 7.17 11.47
CA PRO A 81 5.82 8.62 11.69
C PRO A 81 6.62 9.33 10.62
N ASP A 82 7.48 8.62 9.89
CA ASP A 82 8.28 9.19 8.80
C ASP A 82 7.51 9.34 7.49
N GLY A 83 6.23 8.94 7.47
CA GLY A 83 5.38 9.02 6.30
C GLY A 83 5.38 7.78 5.41
N THR A 84 6.16 6.75 5.74
CA THR A 84 6.19 5.49 4.98
C THR A 84 5.10 4.56 5.47
N PHE A 85 4.37 3.95 4.54
CA PHE A 85 3.36 2.93 4.88
C PHE A 85 4.03 1.56 4.81
N ARG A 86 4.14 0.89 5.94
CA ARG A 86 4.71 -0.45 6.03
C ARG A 86 3.60 -1.48 5.86
N ALA A 87 3.58 -2.10 4.68
CA ALA A 87 2.54 -3.07 4.35
C ALA A 87 2.99 -4.48 4.73
N THR A 88 2.07 -5.23 5.29
CA THR A 88 2.25 -6.67 5.57
C THR A 88 1.47 -7.52 4.58
N THR A 89 0.51 -6.93 3.88
CA THR A 89 -0.32 -7.62 2.90
C THR A 89 -0.51 -6.71 1.69
N LEU A 90 -0.44 -7.30 0.50
CA LEU A 90 -0.63 -6.59 -0.76
C LEU A 90 -1.61 -7.38 -1.62
N LEU A 91 -2.73 -6.75 -1.95
CA LEU A 91 -3.74 -7.28 -2.86
C LEU A 91 -3.78 -6.39 -4.09
N ALA A 92 -3.71 -6.97 -5.27
CA ALA A 92 -3.83 -6.23 -6.52
C ALA A 92 -5.14 -6.60 -7.21
N LYS A 93 -5.78 -5.61 -7.82
CA LYS A 93 -7.06 -5.83 -8.49
C LYS A 93 -6.85 -6.63 -9.77
N CYS A 94 -7.69 -7.64 -9.96
CA CYS A 94 -7.72 -8.44 -11.18
C CYS A 94 -9.15 -8.46 -11.70
N GLY A 95 -9.41 -7.69 -12.76
CA GLY A 95 -10.77 -7.55 -13.27
C GLY A 95 -11.70 -6.93 -12.24
N SER A 96 -12.72 -7.65 -11.82
CA SER A 96 -13.72 -7.16 -10.87
C SER A 96 -13.42 -7.55 -9.41
N ARG A 97 -12.29 -8.18 -9.14
CA ARG A 97 -11.93 -8.63 -7.79
C ARG A 97 -10.43 -8.45 -7.54
N TYR A 98 -10.06 -8.47 -6.27
CA TYR A 98 -8.66 -8.39 -5.87
C TYR A 98 -8.03 -9.78 -5.89
N GLU A 99 -6.76 -9.82 -6.25
CA GLU A 99 -5.96 -11.03 -6.28
C GLU A 99 -4.83 -10.93 -5.27
N ALA A 100 -4.64 -12.00 -4.50
CA ALA A 100 -3.53 -12.11 -3.55
C ALA A 100 -2.46 -13.04 -4.12
N VAL A 101 -1.30 -13.08 -3.44
CA VAL A 101 -0.26 -14.05 -3.77
C VAL A 101 -0.82 -15.46 -3.58
N PRO A 102 -0.73 -16.33 -4.60
CA PRO A 102 -1.20 -17.71 -4.45
C PRO A 102 -0.41 -18.43 -3.36
N GLU A 103 -1.10 -19.23 -2.57
CA GLU A 103 -0.44 -20.09 -1.63
C GLU A 103 0.21 -21.27 -2.37
N ALA A 104 1.42 -21.59 -1.95
CA ALA A 104 2.16 -22.69 -2.56
C ALA A 104 1.57 -24.05 -2.22
#